data_ce561f0cfd8e8cf21a1b9c35e2896fbe
#
_entry.id   ce561f0cfd8e8cf21a1b9c35e2896fbe
#
_cell.length_a   1.000
_cell.length_b   1.000
_cell.length_c   1.000
_cell.angle_alpha   90.00
_cell.angle_beta   90.00
_cell.angle_gamma   90.00
#
_symmetry.space_group_name_H-M   'P 1'
#
loop_
_entity.id
_entity.type
_entity.pdbx_description
1 polymer ?
#
loop_
_entity_poly.entity_id
_entity_poly.type
_entity_poly.pdbx_seq_one_letter_code
_entity_poly.pdbx_strand_id
1 'polypeptide(L)'
;MTIIVHNNTNINHVGGYFMRIPNHIGIIPDGNRRWSLSKGLTKEKGYDLGLKPGVELFKICKEVGIKELTYYGFTMDNTKRPPIQTQAFTAACINAVEMLTKEDASLLVVGNTDSPMFPKELLPYTTRKDFGKGGMKVNFLVNYGWDWDLSSLSTRKKDIKSNIRNNVLCYLNSYDISRIDLIIRWGGMRRLSGFLPVQSIYSDFYVVDDYWPDFKKQHLIDALEWYDKQDVTLGG
;
A
#
# COMPACT_ATOMS: atom_id res chain seq x y z
N MET A 1 -3.77 14.54 23.12
CA MET A 1 -4.39 14.13 21.84
C MET A 1 -5.79 13.63 22.17
N THR A 2 -6.80 14.46 21.92
CA THR A 2 -8.19 14.14 22.26
C THR A 2 -8.86 13.57 21.01
N ILE A 3 -9.27 12.31 21.07
CA ILE A 3 -10.01 11.66 19.99
C ILE A 3 -11.48 11.88 20.25
N ILE A 4 -12.16 12.62 19.38
CA ILE A 4 -13.62 12.73 19.40
C ILE A 4 -14.15 11.80 18.30
N VAL A 5 -14.80 10.70 18.70
CA VAL A 5 -15.44 9.77 17.76
C VAL A 5 -16.87 10.21 17.52
N HIS A 6 -17.16 10.73 16.34
CA HIS A 6 -18.53 10.92 15.86
C HIS A 6 -18.78 9.96 14.70
N ASN A 7 -19.76 9.09 14.85
CA ASN A 7 -20.39 8.26 13.80
C ASN A 7 -19.42 7.56 12.80
N ASN A 8 -18.54 6.67 13.27
CA ASN A 8 -17.60 5.88 12.47
C ASN A 8 -16.58 6.68 11.63
N THR A 9 -16.45 7.98 11.81
CA THR A 9 -15.41 8.80 11.16
C THR A 9 -14.27 9.05 12.13
N ASN A 10 -13.03 8.72 11.74
CA ASN A 10 -11.84 9.07 12.51
C ASN A 10 -11.52 10.56 12.27
N ILE A 11 -11.69 11.39 13.29
CA ILE A 11 -11.29 12.79 13.24
C ILE A 11 -10.04 12.95 14.11
N ASN A 12 -8.97 13.40 13.52
CA ASN A 12 -7.70 13.66 14.21
C ASN A 12 -7.26 15.12 14.07
N HIS A 13 -6.48 15.58 15.05
CA HIS A 13 -5.89 16.91 15.00
C HIS A 13 -4.58 16.86 14.21
N VAL A 14 -4.60 17.37 12.99
CA VAL A 14 -3.44 17.42 12.09
C VAL A 14 -3.17 18.88 11.71
N GLY A 15 -1.95 19.36 11.93
CA GLY A 15 -1.57 20.71 11.53
C GLY A 15 -2.37 21.87 12.18
N GLY A 16 -3.03 21.63 13.33
CA GLY A 16 -3.86 22.64 14.01
C GLY A 16 -5.36 22.56 13.72
N TYR A 17 -5.79 21.64 12.83
CA TYR A 17 -7.18 21.47 12.42
C TYR A 17 -7.69 20.06 12.76
N PHE A 18 -9.00 19.95 13.01
CA PHE A 18 -9.68 18.66 13.07
C PHE A 18 -10.10 18.26 11.67
N MET A 19 -9.64 17.11 11.20
CA MET A 19 -10.00 16.58 9.89
C MET A 19 -10.34 15.08 9.97
N ARG A 20 -11.19 14.63 9.05
CA ARG A 20 -11.45 13.22 8.82
C ARG A 20 -10.20 12.59 8.20
N ILE A 21 -9.70 11.51 8.79
CA ILE A 21 -8.58 10.77 8.24
C ILE A 21 -9.01 9.35 7.82
N PRO A 22 -8.40 8.80 6.75
CA PRO A 22 -8.62 7.41 6.36
C PRO A 22 -8.06 6.46 7.42
N ASN A 23 -8.71 5.31 7.63
CA ASN A 23 -8.14 4.23 8.43
C ASN A 23 -7.03 3.52 7.69
N HIS A 24 -7.22 3.29 6.38
CA HIS A 24 -6.32 2.55 5.53
C HIS A 24 -5.95 3.35 4.27
N ILE A 25 -4.66 3.56 4.07
CA ILE A 25 -4.12 4.21 2.87
C ILE A 25 -3.38 3.19 2.00
N GLY A 26 -3.74 3.14 0.71
CA GLY A 26 -3.00 2.45 -0.33
C GLY A 26 -1.98 3.36 -1.00
N ILE A 27 -0.74 2.93 -1.12
CA ILE A 27 0.36 3.70 -1.71
C ILE A 27 0.84 3.04 -3.00
N ILE A 28 0.77 3.79 -4.11
CA ILE A 28 1.34 3.38 -5.39
C ILE A 28 2.56 4.28 -5.67
N PRO A 29 3.79 3.81 -5.30
CA PRO A 29 5.02 4.59 -5.39
C PRO A 29 5.59 4.58 -6.81
N ASP A 30 4.89 5.24 -7.75
CA ASP A 30 5.23 5.23 -9.17
C ASP A 30 6.22 6.35 -9.55
N GLY A 31 6.90 6.14 -10.66
CA GLY A 31 7.80 7.12 -11.25
C GLY A 31 9.29 6.90 -11.00
N ASN A 32 9.70 5.91 -10.20
CA ASN A 32 11.10 5.65 -9.85
C ASN A 32 12.03 5.62 -11.07
N ARG A 33 11.67 4.88 -12.13
CA ARG A 33 12.49 4.78 -13.37
C ARG A 33 12.51 6.07 -14.16
N ARG A 34 11.39 6.79 -14.25
CA ARG A 34 11.29 8.08 -14.96
C ARG A 34 12.13 9.14 -14.23
N TRP A 35 12.04 9.15 -12.92
CA TRP A 35 12.86 10.02 -12.07
C TRP A 35 14.36 9.77 -12.28
N SER A 36 14.82 8.52 -12.23
CA SER A 36 16.22 8.18 -12.47
C SER A 36 16.72 8.72 -13.82
N LEU A 37 15.94 8.48 -14.88
CA LEU A 37 16.30 8.98 -16.21
C LEU A 37 16.37 10.52 -16.26
N SER A 38 15.45 11.22 -15.59
CA SER A 38 15.47 12.70 -15.54
C SER A 38 16.69 13.27 -14.80
N LYS A 39 17.32 12.44 -13.95
CA LYS A 39 18.56 12.78 -13.22
C LYS A 39 19.83 12.25 -13.91
N GLY A 40 19.72 11.72 -15.12
CA GLY A 40 20.85 11.12 -15.83
C GLY A 40 21.35 9.79 -15.24
N LEU A 41 20.53 9.15 -14.39
CA LEU A 41 20.84 7.86 -13.77
C LEU A 41 20.25 6.70 -14.57
N THR A 42 20.71 5.48 -14.29
CA THR A 42 20.10 4.26 -14.82
C THR A 42 18.77 3.95 -14.15
N LYS A 43 17.88 3.23 -14.83
CA LYS A 43 16.50 2.98 -14.36
C LYS A 43 16.42 2.26 -13.01
N GLU A 44 17.35 1.33 -12.77
CA GLU A 44 17.41 0.54 -11.54
C GLU A 44 17.78 1.35 -10.29
N LYS A 45 18.54 2.43 -10.44
CA LYS A 45 18.92 3.30 -9.31
C LYS A 45 17.74 3.97 -8.61
N GLY A 46 16.64 4.17 -9.31
CA GLY A 46 15.44 4.79 -8.73
C GLY A 46 14.78 3.96 -7.65
N TYR A 47 14.93 2.65 -7.66
CA TYR A 47 14.28 1.79 -6.67
C TYR A 47 14.89 1.97 -5.27
N ASP A 48 16.21 2.01 -5.17
CA ASP A 48 16.90 2.24 -3.89
C ASP A 48 16.58 3.62 -3.30
N LEU A 49 16.50 4.63 -4.17
CA LEU A 49 16.20 6.01 -3.76
C LEU A 49 14.73 6.19 -3.32
N GLY A 50 13.85 5.27 -3.71
CA GLY A 50 12.46 5.22 -3.26
C GLY A 50 12.25 4.64 -1.85
N LEU A 51 13.28 4.07 -1.21
CA LEU A 51 13.17 3.44 0.11
C LEU A 51 12.95 4.45 1.23
N LYS A 52 13.79 5.49 1.27
CA LYS A 52 13.71 6.54 2.30
C LYS A 52 12.34 7.22 2.34
N PRO A 53 11.75 7.65 1.21
CA PRO A 53 10.38 8.12 1.16
C PRO A 53 9.35 7.19 1.80
N GLY A 54 9.48 5.87 1.59
CA GLY A 54 8.56 4.89 2.16
C GLY A 54 8.59 4.86 3.68
N VAL A 55 9.77 4.89 4.29
CA VAL A 55 9.91 4.92 5.75
C VAL A 55 9.45 6.26 6.33
N GLU A 56 9.74 7.37 5.65
CA GLU A 56 9.30 8.70 6.07
C GLU A 56 7.77 8.79 6.06
N LEU A 57 7.13 8.35 4.98
CA LEU A 57 5.67 8.32 4.87
C LEU A 57 5.05 7.44 5.96
N PHE A 58 5.61 6.25 6.24
CA PHE A 58 5.18 5.39 7.34
C PHE A 58 5.17 6.15 8.67
N LYS A 59 6.26 6.86 9.01
CA LYS A 59 6.36 7.60 10.28
C LYS A 59 5.30 8.69 10.38
N ILE A 60 5.09 9.45 9.31
CA ILE A 60 4.06 10.50 9.29
C ILE A 60 2.66 9.87 9.41
N CYS A 61 2.36 8.79 8.71
CA CYS A 61 1.09 8.08 8.83
C CYS A 61 0.83 7.59 10.27
N LYS A 62 1.87 7.08 10.93
CA LYS A 62 1.79 6.65 12.34
C LYS A 62 1.50 7.83 13.27
N GLU A 63 2.16 8.97 13.08
CA GLU A 63 1.94 10.20 13.86
C GLU A 63 0.51 10.75 13.67
N VAL A 64 -0.01 10.72 12.44
CA VAL A 64 -1.37 11.16 12.10
C VAL A 64 -2.44 10.21 12.66
N GLY A 65 -2.09 8.94 12.92
CA GLY A 65 -2.99 7.94 13.50
C GLY A 65 -3.68 7.03 12.48
N ILE A 66 -3.12 6.92 11.28
CA ILE A 66 -3.50 5.91 10.27
C ILE A 66 -3.34 4.51 10.89
N LYS A 67 -4.28 3.61 10.60
CA LYS A 67 -4.30 2.27 11.20
C LYS A 67 -3.66 1.22 10.32
N GLU A 68 -3.76 1.40 9.01
CA GLU A 68 -3.23 0.45 8.03
C GLU A 68 -2.64 1.17 6.81
N LEU A 69 -1.55 0.63 6.28
CA LEU A 69 -0.82 1.16 5.13
C LEU A 69 -0.45 0.01 4.20
N THR A 70 -0.78 0.12 2.91
CA THR A 70 -0.42 -0.89 1.92
C THR A 70 0.41 -0.30 0.80
N TYR A 71 1.63 -0.82 0.63
CA TYR A 71 2.54 -0.42 -0.46
C TYR A 71 2.40 -1.36 -1.66
N TYR A 72 2.19 -0.77 -2.84
CA TYR A 72 2.24 -1.49 -4.11
C TYR A 72 3.69 -1.62 -4.56
N GLY A 73 4.33 -2.69 -4.13
CA GLY A 73 5.70 -2.99 -4.46
C GLY A 73 5.84 -3.66 -5.85
N PHE A 74 6.51 -4.80 -5.88
CA PHE A 74 6.79 -5.55 -7.10
C PHE A 74 5.57 -6.37 -7.54
N THR A 75 5.15 -6.23 -8.80
CA THR A 75 4.02 -6.97 -9.37
C THR A 75 4.46 -8.09 -10.30
N MET A 76 3.58 -9.06 -10.56
CA MET A 76 3.82 -10.12 -11.54
C MET A 76 4.11 -9.56 -12.93
N ASP A 77 3.46 -8.44 -13.32
CA ASP A 77 3.79 -7.76 -14.59
C ASP A 77 5.19 -7.15 -14.62
N ASN A 78 5.75 -6.83 -13.48
CA ASN A 78 7.11 -6.30 -13.39
C ASN A 78 8.19 -7.35 -13.67
N THR A 79 7.87 -8.64 -13.57
CA THR A 79 8.79 -9.75 -13.90
C THR A 79 9.18 -9.77 -15.38
N LYS A 80 8.37 -9.14 -16.23
CA LYS A 80 8.64 -8.98 -17.69
C LYS A 80 9.72 -7.93 -17.99
N ARG A 81 10.22 -7.22 -16.97
CA ARG A 81 11.31 -6.23 -17.12
C ARG A 81 12.67 -6.92 -17.28
N PRO A 82 13.69 -6.21 -17.82
CA PRO A 82 15.05 -6.74 -17.87
C PRO A 82 15.54 -7.23 -16.53
N PRO A 83 16.34 -8.33 -16.45
CA PRO A 83 16.76 -8.95 -15.20
C PRO A 83 17.39 -7.99 -14.18
N ILE A 84 18.25 -7.06 -14.65
CA ILE A 84 18.88 -6.05 -13.77
C ILE A 84 17.84 -5.17 -13.05
N GLN A 85 16.75 -4.78 -13.73
CA GLN A 85 15.68 -3.98 -13.12
C GLN A 85 14.83 -4.81 -12.17
N THR A 86 14.57 -6.07 -12.52
CA THR A 86 13.82 -7.00 -11.68
C THR A 86 14.57 -7.27 -10.38
N GLN A 87 15.86 -7.57 -10.46
CA GLN A 87 16.72 -7.81 -9.29
C GLN A 87 16.81 -6.57 -8.39
N ALA A 88 17.04 -5.40 -8.96
CA ALA A 88 17.11 -4.15 -8.19
C ALA A 88 15.78 -3.84 -7.49
N PHE A 89 14.63 -4.06 -8.17
CA PHE A 89 13.33 -3.83 -7.56
C PHE A 89 13.01 -4.84 -6.45
N THR A 90 13.37 -6.11 -6.66
CA THR A 90 13.24 -7.16 -5.65
C THR A 90 14.07 -6.83 -4.41
N ALA A 91 15.34 -6.45 -4.58
CA ALA A 91 16.21 -6.03 -3.49
C ALA A 91 15.64 -4.83 -2.73
N ALA A 92 15.09 -3.83 -3.44
CA ALA A 92 14.44 -2.69 -2.82
C ALA A 92 13.21 -3.11 -1.97
N CYS A 93 12.41 -4.07 -2.44
CA CYS A 93 11.29 -4.59 -1.64
C CYS A 93 11.76 -5.31 -0.38
N ILE A 94 12.82 -6.13 -0.46
CA ILE A 94 13.41 -6.80 0.71
C ILE A 94 13.89 -5.75 1.71
N ASN A 95 14.70 -4.79 1.27
CA ASN A 95 15.24 -3.73 2.12
C ASN A 95 14.13 -2.90 2.76
N ALA A 96 13.04 -2.57 2.03
CA ALA A 96 11.89 -1.84 2.57
C ALA A 96 11.24 -2.59 3.75
N VAL A 97 11.02 -3.89 3.60
CA VAL A 97 10.45 -4.73 4.67
C VAL A 97 11.42 -4.78 5.86
N GLU A 98 12.72 -5.04 5.63
CA GLU A 98 13.75 -5.10 6.68
C GLU A 98 13.89 -3.77 7.43
N MET A 99 13.77 -2.62 6.76
CA MET A 99 13.80 -1.31 7.43
C MET A 99 12.65 -1.18 8.41
N LEU A 100 11.45 -1.66 8.05
CA LEU A 100 10.27 -1.55 8.89
C LEU A 100 10.20 -2.59 10.01
N THR A 101 10.98 -3.68 9.97
CA THR A 101 11.15 -4.57 11.13
C THR A 101 11.82 -3.91 12.33
N LYS A 102 12.44 -2.74 12.12
CA LYS A 102 13.09 -1.94 13.17
C LYS A 102 12.14 -0.91 13.81
N GLU A 103 10.92 -0.82 13.28
CA GLU A 103 9.90 0.12 13.75
C GLU A 103 8.79 -0.65 14.51
N ASP A 104 7.96 0.06 15.28
CA ASP A 104 6.76 -0.53 15.86
C ASP A 104 5.69 -0.65 14.76
N ALA A 105 5.53 -1.83 14.20
CA ALA A 105 4.64 -2.12 13.08
C ALA A 105 4.17 -3.57 13.07
N SER A 106 3.02 -3.83 12.46
CA SER A 106 2.47 -5.16 12.18
C SER A 106 2.61 -5.45 10.70
N LEU A 107 3.66 -6.20 10.30
CA LEU A 107 4.06 -6.38 8.90
C LEU A 107 3.42 -7.61 8.26
N LEU A 108 3.03 -7.48 6.98
CA LEU A 108 2.55 -8.55 6.13
C LEU A 108 3.09 -8.36 4.71
N VAL A 109 3.54 -9.44 4.09
CA VAL A 109 3.87 -9.48 2.66
C VAL A 109 2.88 -10.38 1.94
N VAL A 110 2.24 -9.86 0.88
CA VAL A 110 1.24 -10.59 0.08
C VAL A 110 1.70 -10.67 -1.36
N GLY A 111 1.73 -11.88 -1.89
CA GLY A 111 2.08 -12.17 -3.28
C GLY A 111 2.17 -13.67 -3.55
N ASN A 112 2.37 -14.03 -4.82
CA ASN A 112 2.41 -15.42 -5.25
C ASN A 112 3.73 -16.09 -4.81
N THR A 113 3.68 -16.79 -3.67
CA THR A 113 4.82 -17.51 -3.06
C THR A 113 5.23 -18.75 -3.85
N ASP A 114 4.35 -19.28 -4.69
CA ASP A 114 4.65 -20.46 -5.53
C ASP A 114 5.49 -20.11 -6.76
N SER A 115 5.56 -18.82 -7.08
CA SER A 115 6.37 -18.32 -8.18
C SER A 115 7.85 -18.24 -7.81
N PRO A 116 8.77 -18.67 -8.70
CA PRO A 116 10.22 -18.52 -8.47
C PRO A 116 10.67 -17.06 -8.41
N MET A 117 9.79 -16.13 -8.78
CA MET A 117 10.05 -14.69 -8.71
C MET A 117 9.73 -14.07 -7.34
N PHE A 118 9.12 -14.84 -6.42
CA PHE A 118 8.88 -14.37 -5.06
C PHE A 118 10.19 -14.44 -4.25
N PRO A 119 10.62 -13.34 -3.60
CA PRO A 119 11.84 -13.32 -2.80
C PRO A 119 11.74 -14.26 -1.59
N LYS A 120 12.64 -15.22 -1.49
CA LYS A 120 12.64 -16.20 -0.38
C LYS A 120 12.85 -15.55 0.98
N GLU A 121 13.59 -14.45 1.03
CA GLU A 121 13.84 -13.62 2.20
C GLU A 121 12.55 -13.07 2.80
N LEU A 122 11.52 -12.89 1.98
CA LEU A 122 10.22 -12.35 2.42
C LEU A 122 9.21 -13.43 2.85
N LEU A 123 9.50 -14.73 2.65
CA LEU A 123 8.64 -15.83 3.10
C LEU A 123 8.26 -15.74 4.59
N PRO A 124 9.17 -15.36 5.52
CA PRO A 124 8.81 -15.25 6.94
C PRO A 124 7.72 -14.20 7.24
N TYR A 125 7.43 -13.29 6.31
CA TYR A 125 6.48 -12.19 6.46
C TYR A 125 5.14 -12.43 5.73
N THR A 126 4.95 -13.60 5.12
CA THR A 126 3.68 -13.96 4.46
C THR A 126 2.57 -14.30 5.45
N THR A 127 2.92 -14.42 6.72
CA THR A 127 2.01 -14.37 7.86
C THR A 127 2.32 -13.12 8.65
N ARG A 128 1.29 -12.39 9.07
CA ARG A 128 1.46 -11.12 9.78
C ARG A 128 2.31 -11.30 11.04
N LYS A 129 3.27 -10.39 11.22
CA LYS A 129 4.18 -10.36 12.37
C LYS A 129 4.27 -8.97 12.98
N ASP A 130 4.22 -8.92 14.30
CA ASP A 130 4.43 -7.69 15.05
C ASP A 130 5.92 -7.48 15.34
N PHE A 131 6.35 -6.24 15.17
CA PHE A 131 7.70 -5.76 15.48
C PHE A 131 7.62 -4.60 16.46
N GLY A 132 8.60 -4.51 17.36
CA GLY A 132 8.59 -3.56 18.46
C GLY A 132 7.33 -3.73 19.33
N LYS A 133 6.55 -2.68 19.48
CA LYS A 133 5.26 -2.71 20.21
C LYS A 133 4.07 -3.09 19.32
N GLY A 134 4.31 -3.51 18.07
CA GLY A 134 3.26 -3.66 17.08
C GLY A 134 2.64 -2.32 16.69
N GLY A 135 1.34 -2.31 16.40
CA GLY A 135 0.58 -1.09 16.14
C GLY A 135 0.06 -1.00 14.71
N MET A 136 0.50 0.00 13.92
CA MET A 136 0.01 0.20 12.57
C MET A 136 0.30 -1.01 11.69
N LYS A 137 -0.73 -1.54 11.02
CA LYS A 137 -0.57 -2.59 10.02
C LYS A 137 0.12 -2.03 8.79
N VAL A 138 1.14 -2.74 8.31
CA VAL A 138 1.85 -2.38 7.08
C VAL A 138 1.91 -3.59 6.16
N ASN A 139 1.38 -3.45 4.97
CA ASN A 139 1.31 -4.50 3.97
C ASN A 139 2.20 -4.14 2.78
N PHE A 140 2.92 -5.13 2.27
CA PHE A 140 3.69 -5.03 1.03
C PHE A 140 3.15 -6.01 0.01
N LEU A 141 2.78 -5.52 -1.17
CA LEU A 141 2.44 -6.37 -2.30
C LEU A 141 3.72 -6.66 -3.09
N VAL A 142 4.20 -7.90 -3.03
CA VAL A 142 5.45 -8.33 -3.69
C VAL A 142 5.19 -9.57 -4.54
N ASN A 143 5.53 -9.52 -5.81
CA ASN A 143 5.13 -10.52 -6.81
C ASN A 143 3.61 -10.74 -6.80
N TYR A 144 2.87 -9.64 -6.63
CA TYR A 144 1.41 -9.61 -6.56
C TYR A 144 0.81 -9.52 -7.96
N GLY A 145 -0.28 -10.25 -8.20
CA GLY A 145 -1.15 -10.12 -9.35
C GLY A 145 -2.61 -10.13 -8.89
N TRP A 146 -3.43 -9.24 -9.41
CA TRP A 146 -4.86 -9.18 -9.06
C TRP A 146 -5.60 -10.47 -9.48
N ASP A 147 -5.22 -11.08 -10.59
CA ASP A 147 -5.74 -12.36 -11.09
C ASP A 147 -5.35 -13.52 -10.16
N TRP A 148 -4.10 -13.57 -9.69
CA TRP A 148 -3.65 -14.50 -8.67
C TRP A 148 -4.42 -14.29 -7.35
N ASP A 149 -4.64 -13.06 -6.94
CA ASP A 149 -5.39 -12.75 -5.70
C ASP A 149 -6.82 -13.28 -5.77
N LEU A 150 -7.49 -13.11 -6.90
CA LEU A 150 -8.85 -13.59 -7.15
C LEU A 150 -8.91 -15.11 -7.39
N SER A 151 -7.82 -15.76 -7.77
CA SER A 151 -7.82 -17.21 -8.10
C SER A 151 -8.30 -18.09 -6.94
N SER A 152 -8.06 -17.67 -5.70
CA SER A 152 -8.50 -18.35 -4.48
C SER A 152 -10.02 -18.47 -4.37
N LEU A 153 -10.80 -17.59 -5.02
CA LEU A 153 -12.26 -17.69 -5.11
C LEU A 153 -12.72 -18.99 -5.80
N SER A 154 -11.93 -19.52 -6.75
CA SER A 154 -12.27 -20.75 -7.46
C SER A 154 -12.06 -22.01 -6.62
N THR A 155 -11.10 -21.99 -5.70
CA THR A 155 -10.73 -23.13 -4.85
C THR A 155 -11.57 -23.22 -3.57
N ARG A 156 -12.07 -22.10 -3.07
CA ARG A 156 -12.85 -21.99 -1.83
C ARG A 156 -14.37 -22.00 -2.03
N LYS A 157 -14.87 -22.43 -3.21
CA LYS A 157 -16.29 -22.40 -3.62
C LYS A 157 -17.27 -23.11 -2.68
N LYS A 158 -16.82 -24.06 -1.84
CA LYS A 158 -17.71 -24.88 -1.00
C LYS A 158 -18.34 -24.13 0.19
N ASP A 159 -17.74 -23.01 0.60
CA ASP A 159 -18.15 -22.29 1.82
C ASP A 159 -18.88 -20.97 1.56
N ILE A 160 -19.09 -20.61 0.29
CA ILE A 160 -19.79 -19.37 -0.06
C ILE A 160 -21.30 -19.56 0.11
N LYS A 161 -21.74 -19.65 1.36
CA LYS A 161 -23.17 -19.57 1.72
C LYS A 161 -23.54 -18.12 2.05
N SER A 162 -24.48 -17.58 1.25
CA SER A 162 -25.33 -16.41 1.55
C SER A 162 -24.64 -15.21 2.24
N ASN A 163 -24.05 -14.36 1.58
CA ASN A 163 -23.69 -12.95 1.77
C ASN A 163 -22.28 -12.61 1.24
N ILE A 164 -22.02 -12.98 -0.02
CA ILE A 164 -20.75 -12.78 -0.72
C ILE A 164 -20.31 -11.31 -0.63
N ARG A 165 -21.26 -10.36 -0.71
CA ARG A 165 -20.94 -8.92 -0.75
C ARG A 165 -20.21 -8.44 0.50
N ASN A 166 -20.51 -9.00 1.68
CA ASN A 166 -19.90 -8.58 2.94
C ASN A 166 -18.65 -9.39 3.30
N ASN A 167 -18.47 -10.59 2.73
CA ASN A 167 -17.43 -11.53 3.13
C ASN A 167 -16.43 -11.88 2.00
N VAL A 168 -16.51 -11.27 0.81
CA VAL A 168 -15.63 -11.61 -0.31
C VAL A 168 -14.14 -11.50 0.04
N LEU A 169 -13.78 -10.55 0.87
CA LEU A 169 -12.38 -10.36 1.29
C LEU A 169 -11.79 -11.60 1.95
N CYS A 170 -12.55 -12.34 2.76
CA CYS A 170 -12.09 -13.55 3.45
C CYS A 170 -11.67 -14.68 2.51
N TYR A 171 -12.08 -14.61 1.24
CA TYR A 171 -11.77 -15.62 0.23
C TYR A 171 -10.61 -15.26 -0.69
N LEU A 172 -10.07 -14.05 -0.59
CA LEU A 172 -8.91 -13.60 -1.36
C LEU A 172 -7.60 -14.14 -0.79
N ASN A 173 -6.56 -14.19 -1.61
CA ASN A 173 -5.21 -14.43 -1.10
C ASN A 173 -4.72 -13.26 -0.23
N SER A 174 -5.25 -12.06 -0.47
CA SER A 174 -4.99 -10.85 0.33
C SER A 174 -5.98 -10.64 1.50
N TYR A 175 -6.60 -11.68 2.00
CA TYR A 175 -7.71 -11.63 2.97
C TYR A 175 -7.43 -10.84 4.27
N ASP A 176 -6.18 -10.72 4.69
CA ASP A 176 -5.77 -9.98 5.91
C ASP A 176 -5.57 -8.47 5.64
N ILE A 177 -5.77 -8.03 4.41
CA ILE A 177 -5.75 -6.61 4.04
C ILE A 177 -7.17 -6.07 4.03
N SER A 178 -7.43 -5.04 4.85
CA SER A 178 -8.74 -4.42 4.96
C SER A 178 -9.12 -3.60 3.71
N ARG A 179 -10.37 -3.12 3.63
CA ARG A 179 -10.78 -2.14 2.61
C ARG A 179 -9.93 -0.89 2.72
N ILE A 180 -9.61 -0.32 1.55
CA ILE A 180 -8.80 0.89 1.44
C ILE A 180 -9.75 2.09 1.34
N ASP A 181 -9.51 3.10 2.17
CA ASP A 181 -10.29 4.33 2.16
C ASP A 181 -9.73 5.34 1.14
N LEU A 182 -8.40 5.51 1.12
CA LEU A 182 -7.71 6.44 0.23
C LEU A 182 -6.54 5.76 -0.46
N ILE A 183 -6.45 5.91 -1.79
CA ILE A 183 -5.27 5.53 -2.56
C ILE A 183 -4.53 6.80 -2.96
N ILE A 184 -3.22 6.83 -2.69
CA ILE A 184 -2.34 7.91 -3.14
C ILE A 184 -1.36 7.33 -4.16
N ARG A 185 -1.36 7.88 -5.37
CA ARG A 185 -0.45 7.46 -6.43
C ARG A 185 0.45 8.59 -6.87
N TRP A 186 1.75 8.38 -6.82
CA TRP A 186 2.76 9.28 -7.37
C TRP A 186 2.97 9.06 -8.87
N GLY A 187 3.62 10.02 -9.53
CA GLY A 187 4.03 9.94 -10.92
C GLY A 187 2.97 10.29 -11.95
N GLY A 188 1.89 10.96 -11.56
CA GLY A 188 0.90 11.56 -12.44
C GLY A 188 -0.07 10.59 -13.15
N MET A 189 0.03 9.27 -12.91
CA MET A 189 -0.82 8.29 -13.59
C MET A 189 -2.14 8.07 -12.83
N ARG A 190 -3.27 8.15 -13.55
CA ARG A 190 -4.64 8.07 -13.02
C ARG A 190 -5.27 6.69 -13.28
N ARG A 191 -4.69 5.64 -12.71
CA ARG A 191 -5.18 4.25 -12.83
C ARG A 191 -4.70 3.39 -11.66
N LEU A 192 -5.45 2.35 -11.31
CA LEU A 192 -5.11 1.39 -10.24
C LEU A 192 -3.99 0.43 -10.62
N SER A 193 -3.85 0.09 -11.90
CA SER A 193 -2.87 -0.88 -12.41
C SER A 193 -2.96 -2.25 -11.70
N GLY A 194 -4.16 -2.69 -11.34
CA GLY A 194 -4.39 -3.96 -10.64
C GLY A 194 -4.14 -3.93 -9.14
N PHE A 195 -3.98 -2.76 -8.53
CA PHE A 195 -3.79 -2.62 -7.09
C PHE A 195 -5.06 -2.99 -6.33
N LEU A 196 -5.07 -4.14 -5.64
CA LEU A 196 -6.12 -4.64 -4.75
C LEU A 196 -7.56 -4.27 -5.21
N PRO A 197 -8.06 -4.78 -6.36
CA PRO A 197 -9.31 -4.28 -6.95
C PRO A 197 -10.53 -4.37 -6.03
N VAL A 198 -10.60 -5.43 -5.20
CA VAL A 198 -11.74 -5.66 -4.31
C VAL A 198 -11.67 -4.75 -3.08
N GLN A 199 -10.49 -4.56 -2.50
CA GLN A 199 -10.31 -3.64 -1.37
C GLN A 199 -10.47 -2.18 -1.78
N SER A 200 -10.21 -1.85 -3.06
CA SER A 200 -10.22 -0.50 -3.61
C SER A 200 -11.55 -0.05 -4.20
N ILE A 201 -12.59 -0.90 -4.17
CA ILE A 201 -13.85 -0.65 -4.90
C ILE A 201 -14.58 0.64 -4.50
N TYR A 202 -14.35 1.12 -3.28
CA TYR A 202 -14.92 2.37 -2.74
C TYR A 202 -13.84 3.34 -2.28
N SER A 203 -12.58 3.14 -2.71
CA SER A 203 -11.48 4.03 -2.32
C SER A 203 -11.56 5.34 -3.07
N ASP A 204 -11.35 6.44 -2.36
CA ASP A 204 -10.99 7.69 -2.99
C ASP A 204 -9.59 7.58 -3.60
N PHE A 205 -9.32 8.29 -4.72
CA PHE A 205 -8.10 8.16 -5.50
C PHE A 205 -7.44 9.51 -5.73
N TYR A 206 -6.36 9.76 -5.00
CA TYR A 206 -5.57 10.99 -5.10
C TYR A 206 -4.29 10.77 -5.91
N VAL A 207 -3.95 11.71 -6.79
CA VAL A 207 -2.76 11.63 -7.65
C VAL A 207 -1.79 12.76 -7.34
N VAL A 208 -0.54 12.39 -7.08
CA VAL A 208 0.59 13.30 -6.97
C VAL A 208 1.35 13.28 -8.30
N ASP A 209 1.51 14.43 -8.93
CA ASP A 209 2.19 14.52 -10.22
C ASP A 209 3.72 14.33 -10.10
N ASP A 210 4.31 14.69 -8.94
CA ASP A 210 5.72 14.44 -8.64
C ASP A 210 6.02 12.92 -8.64
N TYR A 211 7.26 12.56 -8.95
CA TYR A 211 7.71 11.17 -8.89
C TYR A 211 7.95 10.72 -7.45
N TRP A 212 7.79 9.42 -7.18
CA TRP A 212 7.94 8.86 -5.83
C TRP A 212 9.24 9.25 -5.12
N PRO A 213 10.45 9.23 -5.73
CA PRO A 213 11.68 9.63 -5.02
C PRO A 213 11.72 11.11 -4.59
N ASP A 214 10.90 11.97 -5.21
CA ASP A 214 10.73 13.38 -4.82
C ASP A 214 9.61 13.57 -3.78
N PHE A 215 9.25 12.52 -3.03
CA PHE A 215 8.27 12.58 -1.95
C PHE A 215 8.57 13.74 -0.99
N LYS A 216 7.51 14.43 -0.60
CA LYS A 216 7.50 15.48 0.42
C LYS A 216 6.35 15.23 1.39
N LYS A 217 6.55 15.53 2.67
CA LYS A 217 5.47 15.47 3.68
C LYS A 217 4.20 16.20 3.21
N GLN A 218 4.37 17.31 2.49
CA GLN A 218 3.25 18.11 1.97
C GLN A 218 2.34 17.31 1.04
N HIS A 219 2.86 16.38 0.22
CA HIS A 219 2.04 15.54 -0.66
C HIS A 219 1.02 14.71 0.12
N LEU A 220 1.43 14.18 1.30
CA LEU A 220 0.51 13.45 2.17
C LEU A 220 -0.51 14.39 2.82
N ILE A 221 -0.07 15.55 3.29
CA ILE A 221 -0.97 16.54 3.89
C ILE A 221 -2.03 16.98 2.89
N ASP A 222 -1.64 17.35 1.67
CA ASP A 222 -2.55 17.76 0.60
C ASP A 222 -3.56 16.66 0.27
N ALA A 223 -3.11 15.38 0.24
CA ALA A 223 -3.98 14.24 0.01
C ALA A 223 -5.00 14.04 1.15
N LEU A 224 -4.59 14.22 2.42
CA LEU A 224 -5.48 14.12 3.57
C LEU A 224 -6.48 15.27 3.63
N GLU A 225 -6.06 16.50 3.34
CA GLU A 225 -6.95 17.67 3.25
C GLU A 225 -7.96 17.53 2.10
N TRP A 226 -7.53 16.94 0.99
CA TRP A 226 -8.41 16.63 -0.13
C TRP A 226 -9.43 15.55 0.28
N TYR A 227 -8.99 14.47 0.94
CA TYR A 227 -9.85 13.38 1.40
C TYR A 227 -10.90 13.85 2.42
N ASP A 228 -10.54 14.76 3.33
CA ASP A 228 -11.46 15.35 4.30
C ASP A 228 -12.67 16.06 3.64
N LYS A 229 -12.44 16.61 2.45
CA LYS A 229 -13.45 17.35 1.66
C LYS A 229 -14.32 16.46 0.77
N GLN A 230 -14.02 15.15 0.67
CA GLN A 230 -14.81 14.24 -0.14
C GLN A 230 -16.10 13.83 0.59
N ASP A 231 -17.19 13.69 -0.16
CA ASP A 231 -18.45 13.19 0.38
C ASP A 231 -18.33 11.70 0.75
N VAL A 232 -18.88 11.34 1.90
CA VAL A 232 -18.97 9.93 2.32
C VAL A 232 -20.26 9.35 1.78
N THR A 233 -20.30 9.04 0.48
CA THR A 233 -21.42 8.33 -0.14
C THR A 233 -21.04 6.88 -0.39
N LEU A 234 -21.61 5.98 0.40
CA LEU A 234 -21.42 4.52 0.23
C LEU A 234 -22.46 3.90 -0.72
N GLY A 235 -22.94 4.67 -1.69
CA GLY A 235 -23.90 4.21 -2.70
C GLY A 235 -25.33 4.10 -2.19
N GLY A 236 -25.69 4.89 -1.19
CA GLY A 236 -27.04 5.05 -0.66
C GLY A 236 -27.52 6.48 -0.74
#